data_37eae19a6ef026143d3e9d79927d7778
#
_entry.id   37eae19a6ef026143d3e9d79927d7778
#
_cell.length_a   1.000
_cell.length_b   1.000
_cell.length_c   1.000
_cell.angle_alpha   90.00
_cell.angle_beta   90.00
_cell.angle_gamma   90.00
#
_symmetry.space_group_name_H-M   'P 1'
#
loop_
_entity.id
_entity.type
_entity.pdbx_description
1 polymer ?
#
loop_
_entity_poly.entity_id
_entity_poly.type
_entity_poly.pdbx_seq_one_letter_code
_entity_poly.pdbx_strand_id
1 'polypeptide(L)'
;MVVRPLSGALEVAATICNANEGGEPMPFSFGLHPYFNVTDLSRTHIEGLAPKCFNHLEMSDAETSGQLSRLPEGVDFLTRPIGAVSLVDEAAGTRLQLQHQAPMDLTVVWTEPPRSMVCLEPWTGPRQSLISGDRKLTLTPGESLTLSCRYAAS
;
A
#
# COMPACT_ATOMS: atom_id res chain seq x y z
N MET A 1 -4.42 12.66 -10.82
CA MET A 1 -3.85 12.45 -9.47
C MET A 1 -3.42 13.81 -8.92
N VAL A 2 -3.72 14.07 -7.66
CA VAL A 2 -3.35 15.30 -6.94
C VAL A 2 -2.53 14.90 -5.71
N VAL A 3 -1.42 15.59 -5.49
CA VAL A 3 -0.56 15.42 -4.31
C VAL A 3 -0.54 16.76 -3.57
N ARG A 4 -0.93 16.76 -2.30
CA ARG A 4 -1.00 17.96 -1.44
C ARG A 4 -0.06 17.84 -0.27
N PRO A 5 0.98 18.68 -0.17
CA PRO A 5 1.74 18.81 1.05
C PRO A 5 0.90 19.53 2.11
N LEU A 6 0.90 18.99 3.32
CA LEU A 6 0.27 19.54 4.52
C LEU A 6 1.35 19.74 5.59
N SER A 7 1.03 20.42 6.69
CA SER A 7 1.95 20.47 7.82
C SER A 7 2.16 19.07 8.40
N GLY A 8 3.38 18.53 8.27
CA GLY A 8 3.74 17.18 8.74
C GLY A 8 3.05 16.01 8.00
N ALA A 9 2.46 16.23 6.82
CA ALA A 9 1.80 15.17 6.08
C ALA A 9 1.79 15.40 4.57
N LEU A 10 1.57 14.31 3.84
CA LEU A 10 1.32 14.29 2.40
C LEU A 10 -0.01 13.59 2.13
N GLU A 11 -0.93 14.26 1.47
CA GLU A 11 -2.16 13.66 0.97
C GLU A 11 -2.03 13.35 -0.52
N VAL A 12 -2.43 12.14 -0.92
CA VAL A 12 -2.46 11.70 -2.31
C VAL A 12 -3.90 11.31 -2.65
N ALA A 13 -4.46 11.91 -3.71
CA ALA A 13 -5.78 11.58 -4.23
C ALA A 13 -5.69 11.26 -5.73
N ALA A 14 -6.25 10.14 -6.15
CA ALA A 14 -6.34 9.71 -7.54
C ALA A 14 -7.81 9.56 -7.93
N THR A 15 -8.23 10.28 -8.96
CA THR A 15 -9.57 10.10 -9.56
C THR A 15 -9.43 9.26 -10.82
N ILE A 16 -10.13 8.14 -10.84
CA ILE A 16 -10.27 7.23 -11.97
C ILE A 16 -11.64 7.49 -12.60
N CYS A 17 -11.70 7.64 -13.91
CA CYS A 17 -12.92 7.92 -14.65
C CYS A 17 -13.06 6.96 -15.83
N ASN A 18 -14.25 6.38 -16.00
CA ASN A 18 -14.61 5.70 -17.23
C ASN A 18 -15.14 6.74 -18.22
N ALA A 19 -14.26 7.26 -19.09
CA ALA A 19 -14.58 8.29 -20.08
C ALA A 19 -15.33 7.77 -21.32
N ASN A 20 -15.69 6.49 -21.36
CA ASN A 20 -16.41 5.90 -22.50
C ASN A 20 -17.93 6.08 -22.33
N GLU A 21 -18.46 7.20 -22.75
CA GLU A 21 -19.87 7.60 -22.54
C GLU A 21 -20.94 6.68 -23.16
N GLY A 22 -20.59 5.82 -24.08
CA GLY A 22 -21.51 4.88 -24.72
C GLY A 22 -21.05 3.43 -24.68
N GLY A 23 -20.07 3.13 -23.86
CA GLY A 23 -19.37 1.88 -23.90
C GLY A 23 -19.64 0.94 -22.72
N GLU A 24 -18.73 -0.01 -22.59
CA GLU A 24 -18.78 -1.05 -21.57
C GLU A 24 -18.29 -0.56 -20.21
N PRO A 25 -18.72 -1.20 -19.11
CA PRO A 25 -18.15 -0.99 -17.80
C PRO A 25 -16.63 -1.20 -17.81
N MET A 26 -15.90 -0.35 -17.12
CA MET A 26 -14.44 -0.39 -17.02
C MET A 26 -14.00 -1.08 -15.73
N PRO A 27 -13.51 -2.33 -15.79
CA PRO A 27 -12.90 -2.97 -14.63
C PRO A 27 -11.51 -2.39 -14.37
N PHE A 28 -11.15 -2.19 -13.09
CA PHE A 28 -9.83 -1.72 -12.71
C PHE A 28 -9.42 -2.20 -11.33
N SER A 29 -8.15 -2.09 -11.05
CA SER A 29 -7.52 -2.15 -9.74
C SER A 29 -6.50 -1.03 -9.66
N PHE A 30 -6.26 -0.50 -8.48
CA PHE A 30 -5.37 0.64 -8.29
C PHE A 30 -4.50 0.45 -7.04
N GLY A 31 -3.27 0.92 -7.11
CA GLY A 31 -2.35 0.97 -6.00
C GLY A 31 -1.36 2.11 -6.17
N LEU A 32 -0.84 2.61 -5.08
CA LEU A 32 0.31 3.51 -5.06
C LEU A 32 1.57 2.71 -4.70
N HIS A 33 2.73 3.16 -5.16
CA HIS A 33 4.02 2.50 -4.90
C HIS A 33 5.07 3.52 -4.41
N PRO A 34 4.82 4.16 -3.26
CA PRO A 34 5.76 5.13 -2.71
C PRO A 34 6.96 4.44 -2.05
N TYR A 35 8.11 5.09 -2.16
CA TYR A 35 9.38 4.67 -1.58
C TYR A 35 9.72 5.58 -0.41
N PHE A 36 9.96 5.00 0.76
CA PHE A 36 10.39 5.72 1.96
C PHE A 36 11.81 5.29 2.31
N ASN A 37 12.74 6.25 2.30
CA ASN A 37 14.10 6.00 2.77
C ASN A 37 14.06 5.75 4.29
N VAL A 38 14.80 4.76 4.72
CA VAL A 38 15.06 4.46 6.13
C VAL A 38 16.56 4.41 6.37
N THR A 39 16.97 4.63 7.61
CA THR A 39 18.38 4.65 7.97
C THR A 39 18.98 3.25 7.99
N ASP A 40 18.23 2.30 8.56
CA ASP A 40 18.66 0.91 8.72
C ASP A 40 17.45 -0.03 8.76
N LEU A 41 17.36 -0.91 7.78
CA LEU A 41 16.27 -1.89 7.70
C LEU A 41 16.22 -2.84 8.91
N SER A 42 17.36 -3.13 9.55
CA SER A 42 17.41 -3.98 10.74
C SER A 42 16.84 -3.30 12.00
N ARG A 43 16.69 -1.99 11.97
CA ARG A 43 16.12 -1.14 13.02
C ARG A 43 14.84 -0.45 12.58
N THR A 44 14.21 -1.01 11.57
CA THR A 44 12.94 -0.52 11.02
C THR A 44 11.81 -1.47 11.40
N HIS A 45 10.69 -0.92 11.86
CA HIS A 45 9.50 -1.68 12.24
C HIS A 45 8.27 -1.20 11.49
N ILE A 46 7.33 -2.11 11.25
CA ILE A 46 6.02 -1.77 10.69
C ILE A 46 4.94 -2.30 11.63
N GLU A 47 4.06 -1.43 12.05
CA GLU A 47 2.97 -1.71 12.98
C GLU A 47 1.60 -1.61 12.30
N GLY A 48 0.56 -2.15 12.92
CA GLY A 48 -0.83 -2.02 12.46
C GLY A 48 -1.26 -2.98 11.36
N LEU A 49 -0.43 -3.99 11.06
CA LEU A 49 -0.71 -5.03 10.06
C LEU A 49 -1.39 -6.26 10.70
N ALA A 50 -2.20 -6.98 9.91
CA ALA A 50 -2.80 -8.24 10.35
C ALA A 50 -1.73 -9.31 10.59
N PRO A 51 -1.99 -10.32 11.46
CA PRO A 51 -1.03 -11.41 11.73
C PRO A 51 -0.68 -12.25 10.50
N LYS A 52 -1.60 -12.34 9.54
CA LYS A 52 -1.43 -13.09 8.29
C LYS A 52 -1.22 -12.16 7.10
N CYS A 53 -0.44 -12.63 6.14
CA CYS A 53 -0.18 -11.94 4.89
C CYS A 53 -0.08 -12.96 3.74
N PHE A 54 -0.09 -12.45 2.51
CA PHE A 54 0.23 -13.23 1.32
C PHE A 54 1.62 -12.85 0.82
N ASN A 55 2.55 -13.79 0.85
CA ASN A 55 3.91 -13.60 0.38
C ASN A 55 3.95 -13.68 -1.15
N HIS A 56 4.30 -12.58 -1.81
CA HIS A 56 4.36 -12.49 -3.26
C HIS A 56 5.60 -13.16 -3.86
N LEU A 57 6.65 -13.38 -3.08
CA LEU A 57 7.85 -14.06 -3.57
C LEU A 57 7.65 -15.58 -3.67
N GLU A 58 6.88 -16.13 -2.75
CA GLU A 58 6.59 -17.58 -2.66
C GLU A 58 5.18 -17.91 -3.15
N MET A 59 4.34 -16.90 -3.43
CA MET A 59 2.95 -17.04 -3.86
C MET A 59 2.13 -17.90 -2.87
N SER A 60 2.29 -17.65 -1.58
CA SER A 60 1.68 -18.43 -0.50
C SER A 60 1.32 -17.57 0.71
N ASP A 61 0.40 -18.10 1.54
CA ASP A 61 0.09 -17.48 2.84
C ASP A 61 1.29 -17.59 3.79
N ALA A 62 1.49 -16.57 4.59
CA ALA A 62 2.59 -16.46 5.54
C ALA A 62 2.20 -15.72 6.82
N GLU A 63 3.05 -15.84 7.83
CA GLU A 63 2.96 -15.02 9.06
C GLU A 63 3.60 -13.64 8.78
N THR A 64 2.86 -12.57 9.07
CA THR A 64 3.36 -11.20 8.89
C THR A 64 4.62 -10.94 9.71
N SER A 65 4.68 -11.45 10.94
CA SER A 65 5.87 -11.31 11.81
C SER A 65 7.13 -11.94 11.19
N GLY A 66 6.98 -13.09 10.51
CA GLY A 66 8.07 -13.74 9.79
C GLY A 66 8.56 -12.92 8.60
N GLN A 67 7.67 -12.24 7.89
CA GLN A 67 8.07 -11.34 6.80
C GLN A 67 8.74 -10.08 7.36
N LEU A 68 8.20 -9.48 8.41
CA LEU A 68 8.77 -8.27 9.03
C LEU A 68 10.19 -8.49 9.59
N SER A 69 10.50 -9.68 10.11
CA SER A 69 11.86 -9.99 10.56
C SER A 69 12.88 -10.08 9.44
N ARG A 70 12.43 -10.18 8.18
CA ARG A 70 13.25 -10.31 6.98
C ARG A 70 13.37 -9.04 6.13
N LEU A 71 12.93 -7.88 6.65
CA LEU A 71 13.07 -6.60 5.92
C LEU A 71 14.47 -6.37 5.35
N PRO A 72 15.59 -6.68 6.07
CA PRO A 72 16.94 -6.54 5.54
C PRO A 72 17.32 -7.54 4.44
N GLU A 73 16.57 -8.63 4.31
CA GLU A 73 16.83 -9.69 3.30
C GLU A 73 16.07 -9.46 2.00
N GLY A 74 15.02 -8.63 2.06
CA GLY A 74 14.07 -8.40 0.98
C GLY A 74 12.75 -9.13 1.20
N VAL A 75 11.66 -8.40 1.15
CA VAL A 75 10.30 -8.93 1.28
C VAL A 75 9.38 -8.31 0.25
N ASP A 76 8.32 -9.03 -0.08
CA ASP A 76 7.20 -8.56 -0.89
C ASP A 76 5.95 -9.30 -0.43
N PHE A 77 5.11 -8.63 0.33
CA PHE A 77 3.90 -9.25 0.84
C PHE A 77 2.73 -8.27 0.93
N LEU A 78 1.53 -8.81 0.79
CA LEU A 78 0.26 -8.10 0.90
C LEU A 78 -0.45 -8.53 2.18
N THR A 79 -0.97 -7.56 2.91
CA THR A 79 -1.76 -7.82 4.12
C THR A 79 -2.88 -6.78 4.27
N ARG A 80 -3.81 -7.06 5.18
CA ARG A 80 -4.85 -6.10 5.55
C ARG A 80 -4.44 -5.41 6.85
N PRO A 81 -4.54 -4.07 6.96
CA PRO A 81 -4.37 -3.38 8.22
C PRO A 81 -5.44 -3.78 9.25
N ILE A 82 -5.04 -3.82 10.52
CA ILE A 82 -5.92 -3.98 11.68
C ILE A 82 -6.02 -2.67 12.49
N GLY A 83 -5.30 -1.65 12.06
CA GLY A 83 -5.22 -0.33 12.67
C GLY A 83 -4.49 0.64 11.74
N ALA A 84 -4.05 1.76 12.27
CA ALA A 84 -3.17 2.68 11.53
C ALA A 84 -1.82 2.02 11.27
N VAL A 85 -1.41 1.95 10.01
CA VAL A 85 -0.13 1.37 9.62
C VAL A 85 0.97 2.40 9.85
N SER A 86 2.00 2.03 10.59
CA SER A 86 3.13 2.92 10.89
C SER A 86 4.45 2.29 10.48
N LEU A 87 5.26 3.03 9.73
CA LEU A 87 6.67 2.75 9.48
C LEU A 87 7.49 3.52 10.52
N VAL A 88 8.26 2.82 11.32
CA VAL A 88 9.10 3.38 12.39
C VAL A 88 10.56 3.13 12.05
N ASP A 89 11.33 4.20 11.86
CA ASP A 89 12.80 4.17 11.75
C ASP A 89 13.39 4.54 13.09
N GLU A 90 13.76 3.55 13.90
CA GLU A 90 14.35 3.78 15.22
C GLU A 90 15.70 4.48 15.14
N ALA A 91 16.48 4.24 14.09
CA ALA A 91 17.77 4.85 13.94
C ALA A 91 17.69 6.35 13.67
N ALA A 92 16.67 6.79 12.93
CA ALA A 92 16.38 8.20 12.69
C ALA A 92 15.49 8.83 13.77
N GLY A 93 14.81 8.02 14.61
CA GLY A 93 13.81 8.48 15.55
C GLY A 93 12.56 9.03 14.87
N THR A 94 12.20 8.53 13.69
CA THR A 94 11.06 9.01 12.89
C THR A 94 9.99 7.96 12.77
N ARG A 95 8.73 8.44 12.63
CA ARG A 95 7.56 7.61 12.38
C ARG A 95 6.77 8.19 11.19
N LEU A 96 6.39 7.33 10.26
CA LEU A 96 5.48 7.65 9.18
C LEU A 96 4.22 6.82 9.33
N GLN A 97 3.05 7.45 9.41
CA GLN A 97 1.77 6.77 9.49
C GLN A 97 1.04 6.85 8.14
N LEU A 98 0.65 5.68 7.61
CA LEU A 98 -0.25 5.56 6.47
C LEU A 98 -1.69 5.49 6.95
N GLN A 99 -2.51 6.43 6.50
CA GLN A 99 -3.95 6.47 6.68
C GLN A 99 -4.62 6.24 5.32
N HIS A 100 -5.37 5.17 5.20
CA HIS A 100 -6.12 4.80 4.00
C HIS A 100 -7.42 4.10 4.39
N GLN A 101 -8.35 4.01 3.44
CA GLN A 101 -9.68 3.44 3.67
C GLN A 101 -10.19 2.69 2.43
N ALA A 102 -11.21 1.87 2.64
CA ALA A 102 -11.84 1.15 1.54
C ALA A 102 -12.28 2.11 0.41
N PRO A 103 -12.16 1.66 -0.83
CA PRO A 103 -11.73 0.33 -1.28
C PRO A 103 -10.20 0.15 -1.34
N MET A 104 -9.39 1.17 -0.99
CA MET A 104 -7.93 1.11 -0.99
C MET A 104 -7.41 0.79 0.42
N ASP A 105 -7.81 -0.37 0.96
CA ASP A 105 -7.59 -0.80 2.34
C ASP A 105 -6.72 -2.06 2.47
N LEU A 106 -5.96 -2.39 1.44
CA LEU A 106 -4.86 -3.35 1.50
C LEU A 106 -3.53 -2.61 1.60
N THR A 107 -2.53 -3.24 2.19
CA THR A 107 -1.18 -2.71 2.27
C THR A 107 -0.19 -3.73 1.72
N VAL A 108 0.63 -3.32 0.75
CA VAL A 108 1.81 -4.06 0.34
C VAL A 108 3.02 -3.47 1.05
N VAL A 109 3.87 -4.36 1.55
CA VAL A 109 5.19 -4.02 2.09
C VAL A 109 6.24 -4.65 1.19
N TRP A 110 7.15 -3.82 0.69
CA TRP A 110 8.24 -4.26 -0.16
C TRP A 110 9.56 -3.62 0.24
N THR A 111 10.61 -4.42 0.26
CA THR A 111 12.00 -3.99 0.44
C THR A 111 12.89 -4.67 -0.60
N GLU A 112 13.94 -3.96 -1.06
CA GLU A 112 14.88 -4.47 -2.07
C GLU A 112 16.31 -4.09 -1.67
N PRO A 113 16.97 -4.89 -0.84
CA PRO A 113 18.38 -4.69 -0.51
C PRO A 113 19.28 -4.67 -1.77
N PRO A 114 20.36 -3.89 -1.81
CA PRO A 114 20.94 -3.15 -0.69
C PRO A 114 20.36 -1.76 -0.44
N ARG A 115 19.23 -1.42 -1.03
CA ARG A 115 18.57 -0.11 -0.81
C ARG A 115 18.02 -0.03 0.61
N SER A 116 18.36 1.03 1.34
CA SER A 116 17.77 1.34 2.64
C SER A 116 16.42 2.06 2.46
N MET A 117 15.40 1.31 2.05
CA MET A 117 14.06 1.83 1.81
C MET A 117 12.98 0.79 2.08
N VAL A 118 11.79 1.27 2.39
CA VAL A 118 10.56 0.48 2.50
C VAL A 118 9.51 1.11 1.59
N CYS A 119 8.85 0.29 0.78
CA CYS A 119 7.58 0.67 0.17
C CYS A 119 6.43 0.29 1.09
N LEU A 120 5.56 1.24 1.35
CA LEU A 120 4.35 1.07 2.13
C LEU A 120 3.17 1.50 1.27
N GLU A 121 2.54 0.53 0.62
CA GLU A 121 1.73 0.73 -0.57
C GLU A 121 0.25 0.45 -0.28
N PRO A 122 -0.63 1.46 -0.35
CA PRO A 122 -2.07 1.23 -0.27
C PRO A 122 -2.61 0.74 -1.61
N TRP A 123 -3.29 -0.41 -1.59
CA TRP A 123 -3.86 -1.08 -2.76
C TRP A 123 -5.36 -1.32 -2.62
N THR A 124 -6.10 -1.36 -3.75
CA THR A 124 -7.53 -1.68 -3.79
C THR A 124 -7.79 -3.19 -3.88
N GLY A 125 -6.91 -3.95 -4.51
CA GLY A 125 -7.05 -5.38 -4.75
C GLY A 125 -5.70 -6.08 -4.83
N PRO A 126 -5.67 -7.41 -4.67
CA PRO A 126 -4.44 -8.20 -4.77
C PRO A 126 -3.92 -8.26 -6.21
N ARG A 127 -2.72 -8.83 -6.39
CA ARG A 127 -2.21 -9.17 -7.71
C ARG A 127 -3.21 -10.03 -8.47
N GLN A 128 -3.31 -9.84 -9.77
CA GLN A 128 -4.26 -10.54 -10.66
C GLN A 128 -5.74 -10.30 -10.35
N SER A 129 -6.07 -9.29 -9.58
CA SER A 129 -7.42 -8.87 -9.22
C SER A 129 -8.36 -8.78 -10.44
N LEU A 130 -7.88 -8.32 -11.60
CA LEU A 130 -8.66 -8.22 -12.84
C LEU A 130 -8.99 -9.58 -13.45
N ILE A 131 -8.17 -10.60 -13.20
CA ILE A 131 -8.36 -11.98 -13.71
C ILE A 131 -9.22 -12.78 -12.74
N SER A 132 -8.87 -12.77 -11.47
CA SER A 132 -9.58 -13.53 -10.42
C SER A 132 -10.95 -12.96 -10.08
N GLY A 133 -11.15 -11.67 -10.29
CA GLY A 133 -12.31 -10.93 -9.83
C GLY A 133 -12.24 -10.51 -8.37
N ASP A 134 -11.24 -10.97 -7.61
CA ASP A 134 -11.10 -10.61 -6.21
C ASP A 134 -10.82 -9.12 -6.05
N ARG A 135 -11.73 -8.41 -5.36
CA ARG A 135 -11.71 -6.95 -5.13
C ARG A 135 -11.59 -6.10 -6.41
N LYS A 136 -11.94 -6.67 -7.55
CA LYS A 136 -12.02 -5.94 -8.81
C LYS A 136 -13.06 -4.83 -8.72
N LEU A 137 -12.65 -3.59 -8.94
CA LEU A 137 -13.54 -2.45 -9.04
C LEU A 137 -14.06 -2.31 -10.47
N THR A 138 -15.23 -1.70 -10.63
CA THR A 138 -15.84 -1.46 -11.94
C THR A 138 -16.52 -0.10 -11.93
N LEU A 139 -16.28 0.70 -12.97
CA LEU A 139 -17.00 1.95 -13.22
C LEU A 139 -17.88 1.82 -14.43
N THR A 140 -19.14 2.22 -14.30
CA THR A 140 -20.05 2.36 -15.45
C THR A 140 -19.61 3.54 -16.33
N PRO A 141 -20.07 3.59 -17.62
CA PRO A 141 -19.76 4.73 -18.49
C PRO A 141 -20.08 6.07 -17.85
N GLY A 142 -19.13 7.00 -17.91
CA GLY A 142 -19.23 8.35 -17.31
C GLY A 142 -19.00 8.41 -15.80
N GLU A 143 -18.90 7.27 -15.11
CA GLU A 143 -18.68 7.22 -13.67
C GLU A 143 -17.22 7.51 -13.31
N SER A 144 -17.02 8.09 -12.11
CA SER A 144 -15.70 8.36 -11.53
C SER A 144 -15.65 7.94 -10.08
N LEU A 145 -14.47 7.47 -9.64
CA LEU A 145 -14.16 7.16 -8.26
C LEU A 145 -12.87 7.88 -7.84
N THR A 146 -12.90 8.55 -6.71
CA THR A 146 -11.70 9.14 -6.09
C THR A 146 -11.22 8.26 -4.94
N LEU A 147 -9.95 7.85 -5.03
CA LEU A 147 -9.23 7.09 -4.02
C LEU A 147 -8.21 8.01 -3.36
N SER A 148 -8.07 7.95 -2.04
CA SER A 148 -7.12 8.80 -1.33
C SER A 148 -6.43 8.06 -0.18
N CYS A 149 -5.21 8.49 0.11
CA CYS A 149 -4.47 8.13 1.31
C CYS A 149 -3.70 9.34 1.84
N ARG A 150 -3.25 9.24 3.08
CA ARG A 150 -2.43 10.26 3.73
C ARG A 150 -1.24 9.60 4.42
N TYR A 151 -0.07 10.18 4.20
CA TYR A 151 1.16 9.85 4.91
C TYR A 151 1.47 10.99 5.87
N ALA A 152 1.46 10.72 7.18
CA ALA A 152 1.73 11.69 8.22
C ALA A 152 3.04 11.34 8.94
N ALA A 153 3.96 12.29 9.05
CA ALA A 153 5.21 12.15 9.78
C ALA A 153 5.07 12.70 11.20
N SER A 154 5.72 12.04 12.18
CA SER A 154 5.82 12.47 13.58
C SER A 154 7.15 12.05 14.20
#